data_2c54053c749cd6ad9248c9e2ac425e6d
#
_entry.id   2c54053c749cd6ad9248c9e2ac425e6d
#
_cell.length_a   1.000
_cell.length_b   1.000
_cell.length_c   1.000
_cell.angle_alpha   90.00
_cell.angle_beta   90.00
_cell.angle_gamma   90.00
#
_symmetry.space_group_name_H-M   'P 1'
#
loop_
_entity.id
_entity.type
_entity.pdbx_description
1 polymer ?
#
loop_
_entity_poly.entity_id
_entity_poly.type
_entity_poly.pdbx_seq_one_letter_code
_entity_poly.pdbx_strand_id
1 'polypeptide(L)'
;YDRSARLAVQTVTVDLYTPYRRLIRELFPNAIIIADHFHVVAQAYRALNQIRIQAMNRAGKGTRQWRALKHFWKLILTPASELKYDNYWRRANFGYAQLTDIELIHRLLDFDENLAHAYRYYQSLILAVGQRSRSRLLLS
;
A
#
# COMPACT_ATOMS: atom_id res chain seq x y z
N TYR A 1 -11.99 -21.46 26.58
CA TYR A 1 -11.84 -22.73 25.84
C TYR A 1 -10.89 -23.65 26.62
N ASP A 2 -11.17 -24.94 26.62
CA ASP A 2 -10.31 -25.91 27.24
C ASP A 2 -8.99 -26.12 26.47
N ARG A 3 -8.07 -26.88 27.08
CA ARG A 3 -6.75 -27.12 26.50
C ARG A 3 -6.83 -27.90 25.16
N SER A 4 -7.71 -28.88 25.06
CA SER A 4 -7.86 -29.72 23.87
C SER A 4 -8.34 -28.89 22.67
N ALA A 5 -9.32 -28.00 22.86
CA ALA A 5 -9.81 -27.10 21.83
C ALA A 5 -8.70 -26.15 21.34
N ARG A 6 -7.89 -25.60 22.26
CA ARG A 6 -6.77 -24.69 21.91
C ARG A 6 -5.68 -25.40 21.10
N LEU A 7 -5.39 -26.67 21.42
CA LEU A 7 -4.40 -27.47 20.69
C LEU A 7 -4.87 -27.84 19.28
N ALA A 8 -6.18 -27.88 19.02
CA ALA A 8 -6.76 -28.18 17.73
C ALA A 8 -6.73 -27.01 16.75
N VAL A 9 -6.48 -25.80 17.22
CA VAL A 9 -6.41 -24.60 16.35
C VAL A 9 -5.15 -24.64 15.49
N GLN A 10 -5.34 -24.59 14.15
CA GLN A 10 -4.25 -24.70 13.17
C GLN A 10 -3.73 -23.37 12.67
N THR A 11 -4.58 -22.33 12.60
CA THR A 11 -4.24 -21.05 12.03
C THR A 11 -4.88 -19.93 12.81
N VAL A 12 -4.13 -18.87 13.09
CA VAL A 12 -4.64 -17.63 13.69
C VAL A 12 -4.16 -16.45 12.87
N THR A 13 -5.10 -15.61 12.42
CA THR A 13 -4.82 -14.37 11.72
C THR A 13 -4.79 -13.23 12.74
N VAL A 14 -3.70 -12.46 12.75
CA VAL A 14 -3.48 -11.38 13.72
C VAL A 14 -2.96 -10.12 13.07
N ASP A 15 -3.17 -9.01 13.75
CA ASP A 15 -2.50 -7.75 13.48
C ASP A 15 -0.98 -7.87 13.75
N LEU A 16 -0.19 -6.95 13.20
CA LEU A 16 1.27 -6.91 13.36
C LEU A 16 1.73 -6.55 14.78
N TYR A 17 0.82 -6.30 15.71
CA TYR A 17 1.15 -5.95 17.09
C TYR A 17 1.83 -7.12 17.80
N THR A 18 3.12 -6.98 18.10
CA THR A 18 3.98 -8.04 18.65
C THR A 18 3.48 -8.71 19.91
N PRO A 19 2.88 -8.01 20.91
CA PRO A 19 2.36 -8.67 22.11
C PRO A 19 1.26 -9.70 21.82
N TYR A 20 0.44 -9.48 20.81
CA TYR A 20 -0.59 -10.46 20.42
C TYR A 20 0.01 -11.75 19.88
N ARG A 21 1.13 -11.69 19.19
CA ARG A 21 1.83 -12.90 18.68
C ARG A 21 2.26 -13.81 19.81
N ARG A 22 2.82 -13.24 20.86
CA ARG A 22 3.26 -14.00 22.04
C ARG A 22 2.08 -14.66 22.74
N LEU A 23 1.01 -13.90 23.01
CA LEU A 23 -0.20 -14.40 23.63
C LEU A 23 -0.83 -15.55 22.82
N ILE A 24 -0.90 -15.43 21.51
CA ILE A 24 -1.47 -16.44 20.64
C ILE A 24 -0.63 -17.72 20.64
N ARG A 25 0.69 -17.63 20.69
CA ARG A 25 1.58 -18.80 20.80
C ARG A 25 1.36 -19.56 22.11
N GLU A 26 1.08 -18.85 23.20
CA GLU A 26 0.80 -19.46 24.51
C GLU A 26 -0.59 -20.13 24.54
N LEU A 27 -1.61 -19.48 23.94
CA LEU A 27 -2.98 -19.97 23.94
C LEU A 27 -3.24 -21.06 22.89
N PHE A 28 -2.59 -20.98 21.74
CA PHE A 28 -2.77 -21.87 20.60
C PHE A 28 -1.42 -22.40 20.10
N PRO A 29 -0.78 -23.33 20.83
CA PRO A 29 0.61 -23.74 20.56
C PRO A 29 0.84 -24.35 19.18
N ASN A 30 -0.18 -24.99 18.60
CA ASN A 30 -0.09 -25.68 17.30
C ASN A 30 -0.55 -24.80 16.13
N ALA A 31 -0.92 -23.54 16.37
CA ALA A 31 -1.40 -22.64 15.35
C ALA A 31 -0.27 -21.94 14.59
N ILE A 32 -0.43 -21.77 13.29
CA ILE A 32 0.40 -20.90 12.48
C ILE A 32 -0.15 -19.48 12.58
N ILE A 33 0.70 -18.54 12.98
CA ILE A 33 0.33 -17.13 13.07
C ILE A 33 0.49 -16.50 11.70
N ILE A 34 -0.61 -15.94 11.18
CA ILE A 34 -0.64 -15.23 9.90
C ILE A 34 -0.90 -13.75 10.18
N ALA A 35 0.00 -12.88 9.72
CA ALA A 35 -0.23 -11.44 9.77
C ALA A 35 -1.45 -11.06 8.92
N ASP A 36 -2.31 -10.20 9.46
CA ASP A 36 -3.45 -9.70 8.72
C ASP A 36 -2.97 -8.82 7.56
N HIS A 37 -3.16 -9.30 6.34
CA HIS A 37 -2.72 -8.61 5.13
C HIS A 37 -3.41 -7.26 4.95
N PHE A 38 -4.65 -7.09 5.40
CA PHE A 38 -5.35 -5.80 5.35
C PHE A 38 -4.65 -4.74 6.21
N HIS A 39 -4.17 -5.12 7.39
CA HIS A 39 -3.40 -4.20 8.25
C HIS A 39 -2.06 -3.85 7.65
N VAL A 40 -1.37 -4.80 7.03
CA VAL A 40 -0.09 -4.55 6.33
C VAL A 40 -0.28 -3.55 5.20
N VAL A 41 -1.27 -3.76 4.35
CA VAL A 41 -1.60 -2.86 3.23
C VAL A 41 -2.03 -1.49 3.75
N ALA A 42 -2.86 -1.43 4.78
CA ALA A 42 -3.30 -0.17 5.39
C ALA A 42 -2.13 0.63 5.98
N GLN A 43 -1.17 -0.03 6.62
CA GLN A 43 0.03 0.63 7.14
C GLN A 43 0.93 1.15 6.02
N ALA A 44 1.10 0.35 4.96
CA ALA A 44 1.87 0.76 3.78
C ALA A 44 1.22 1.96 3.07
N TYR A 45 -0.10 1.96 2.96
CA TYR A 45 -0.89 3.07 2.43
C TYR A 45 -0.65 4.36 3.22
N ARG A 46 -0.73 4.28 4.55
CA ARG A 46 -0.47 5.43 5.44
C ARG A 46 0.97 5.91 5.32
N ALA A 47 1.93 4.99 5.25
CA ALA A 47 3.34 5.32 5.10
C ALA A 47 3.61 6.05 3.77
N LEU A 48 3.06 5.55 2.67
CA LEU A 48 3.18 6.19 1.36
C LEU A 48 2.57 7.59 1.37
N ASN A 49 1.39 7.75 1.98
CA ASN A 49 0.75 9.06 2.10
C ASN A 49 1.58 10.05 2.93
N GLN A 50 2.21 9.58 4.00
CA GLN A 50 3.14 10.39 4.81
C GLN A 50 4.35 10.84 3.99
N ILE A 51 4.94 9.94 3.20
CA ILE A 51 6.07 10.26 2.34
C ILE A 51 5.67 11.25 1.25
N ARG A 52 4.46 11.13 0.70
CA ARG A 52 3.90 12.12 -0.22
C ARG A 52 3.81 13.51 0.42
N ILE A 53 3.32 13.59 1.65
CA ILE A 53 3.24 14.86 2.39
C ILE A 53 4.63 15.44 2.67
N GLN A 54 5.59 14.60 3.02
CA GLN A 54 6.99 15.01 3.20
C GLN A 54 7.59 15.56 1.89
N ALA A 55 7.29 14.93 0.75
CA ALA A 55 7.70 15.41 -0.55
C ALA A 55 7.07 16.79 -0.86
N MET A 56 5.80 16.99 -0.53
CA MET A 56 5.14 18.30 -0.63
C MET A 56 5.87 19.35 0.19
N ASN A 57 6.22 19.03 1.43
CA ASN A 57 6.92 19.97 2.32
C ASN A 57 8.31 20.33 1.80
N ARG A 58 9.05 19.38 1.22
CA ARG A 58 10.34 19.65 0.57
C ARG A 58 10.20 20.55 -0.65
N ALA A 59 9.15 20.35 -1.44
CA ALA A 59 8.87 21.18 -2.61
C ALA A 59 8.53 22.63 -2.24
N GLY A 60 7.90 22.83 -1.09
CA GLY A 60 7.47 24.13 -0.60
C GLY A 60 6.03 24.47 -0.97
N LYS A 61 5.29 24.96 0.02
CA LYS A 61 3.87 25.34 -0.12
C LYS A 61 3.67 26.34 -1.26
N GLY A 62 2.68 26.07 -2.11
CA GLY A 62 2.31 26.95 -3.22
C GLY A 62 3.10 26.73 -4.50
N THR A 63 4.14 25.90 -4.49
CA THR A 63 4.84 25.53 -5.73
C THR A 63 3.97 24.62 -6.61
N ARG A 64 4.34 24.52 -7.90
CA ARG A 64 3.67 23.63 -8.83
C ARG A 64 3.71 22.16 -8.36
N GLN A 65 4.87 21.72 -7.89
CA GLN A 65 5.07 20.37 -7.37
C GLN A 65 4.18 20.11 -6.15
N TRP A 66 4.13 21.05 -5.23
CA TRP A 66 3.28 20.94 -4.05
C TRP A 66 1.80 20.80 -4.42
N ARG A 67 1.33 21.64 -5.35
CA ARG A 67 -0.07 21.58 -5.81
C ARG A 67 -0.39 20.27 -6.53
N ALA A 68 0.53 19.79 -7.37
CA ALA A 68 0.35 18.54 -8.09
C ALA A 68 0.28 17.33 -7.14
N LEU A 69 1.21 17.23 -6.19
CA LEU A 69 1.24 16.16 -5.20
C LEU A 69 0.02 16.18 -4.27
N LYS A 70 -0.48 17.37 -3.95
CA LYS A 70 -1.71 17.52 -3.17
C LYS A 70 -2.94 17.11 -3.97
N HIS A 71 -3.05 17.53 -5.22
CA HIS A 71 -4.22 17.28 -6.06
C HIS A 71 -4.37 15.79 -6.41
N PHE A 72 -3.28 15.13 -6.77
CA PHE A 72 -3.29 13.75 -7.27
C PHE A 72 -2.98 12.69 -6.20
N TRP A 73 -3.30 12.94 -4.95
CA TRP A 73 -3.02 12.02 -3.85
C TRP A 73 -3.69 10.65 -4.03
N LYS A 74 -4.93 10.61 -4.51
CA LYS A 74 -5.65 9.34 -4.76
C LYS A 74 -4.98 8.51 -5.84
N LEU A 75 -4.50 9.17 -6.89
CA LEU A 75 -3.84 8.48 -8.00
C LEU A 75 -2.53 7.81 -7.53
N ILE A 76 -1.74 8.50 -6.71
CA ILE A 76 -0.51 7.95 -6.14
C ILE A 76 -0.79 6.71 -5.28
N LEU A 77 -1.91 6.71 -4.56
CA LEU A 77 -2.29 5.60 -3.66
C LEU A 77 -3.06 4.48 -4.37
N THR A 78 -3.42 4.65 -5.63
CA THR A 78 -4.16 3.66 -6.41
C THR A 78 -3.26 2.49 -6.83
N PRO A 79 -3.70 1.22 -6.69
CA PRO A 79 -2.95 0.09 -7.23
C PRO A 79 -2.71 0.22 -8.74
N ALA A 80 -1.51 -0.14 -9.18
CA ALA A 80 -1.12 0.01 -10.59
C ALA A 80 -2.06 -0.75 -11.55
N SER A 81 -2.65 -1.85 -11.11
CA SER A 81 -3.62 -2.62 -11.88
C SER A 81 -4.94 -1.87 -12.18
N GLU A 82 -5.25 -0.85 -11.39
CA GLU A 82 -6.46 -0.03 -11.55
C GLU A 82 -6.22 1.25 -12.34
N LEU A 83 -4.97 1.54 -12.71
CA LEU A 83 -4.62 2.73 -13.49
C LEU A 83 -5.02 2.56 -14.95
N LYS A 84 -5.45 3.66 -15.57
CA LYS A 84 -5.83 3.69 -16.98
C LYS A 84 -4.63 4.02 -17.86
N TYR A 85 -4.46 3.23 -18.93
CA TYR A 85 -3.33 3.34 -19.85
C TYR A 85 -3.66 4.06 -21.15
N ASP A 86 -4.93 4.17 -21.50
CA ASP A 86 -5.43 4.59 -22.79
C ASP A 86 -6.21 5.91 -22.76
N ASN A 87 -6.51 6.44 -21.59
CA ASN A 87 -7.24 7.68 -21.44
C ASN A 87 -6.31 8.87 -21.28
N TYR A 88 -6.32 9.76 -22.25
CA TYR A 88 -5.58 11.01 -22.23
C TYR A 88 -6.45 12.15 -21.73
N TRP A 89 -6.01 12.82 -20.68
CA TRP A 89 -6.72 13.95 -20.07
C TRP A 89 -5.79 15.13 -19.90
N ARG A 90 -6.35 16.34 -20.04
CA ARG A 90 -5.66 17.53 -19.56
C ARG A 90 -5.53 17.46 -18.05
N ARG A 91 -4.30 17.57 -17.56
CA ARG A 91 -4.05 17.38 -16.14
C ARG A 91 -3.75 18.71 -15.45
N ALA A 92 -4.43 18.96 -14.33
CA ALA A 92 -4.16 20.11 -13.47
C ALA A 92 -2.66 20.16 -13.10
N ASN A 93 -2.09 21.36 -13.08
CA ASN A 93 -0.68 21.61 -12.75
C ASN A 93 0.34 21.08 -13.78
N PHE A 94 -0.08 20.56 -14.93
CA PHE A 94 0.80 20.11 -16.01
C PHE A 94 0.57 20.87 -17.33
N GLY A 95 0.03 22.08 -17.22
CA GLY A 95 -0.24 22.93 -18.38
C GLY A 95 -1.30 22.33 -19.29
N TYR A 96 -1.06 22.37 -20.59
CA TYR A 96 -1.97 21.81 -21.59
C TYR A 96 -1.65 20.35 -21.97
N ALA A 97 -0.67 19.74 -21.34
CA ALA A 97 -0.30 18.37 -21.64
C ALA A 97 -1.45 17.41 -21.33
N GLN A 98 -1.77 16.54 -22.29
CA GLN A 98 -2.69 15.44 -22.11
C GLN A 98 -1.89 14.21 -21.68
N LEU A 99 -2.15 13.71 -20.49
CA LEU A 99 -1.40 12.61 -19.91
C LEU A 99 -2.35 11.46 -19.50
N THR A 100 -1.92 10.23 -19.74
CA THR A 100 -2.56 9.06 -19.14
C THR A 100 -2.25 9.00 -17.64
N ASP A 101 -2.96 8.15 -16.90
CA ASP A 101 -2.68 7.96 -15.47
C ASP A 101 -1.22 7.56 -15.22
N ILE A 102 -0.68 6.68 -16.05
CA ILE A 102 0.71 6.20 -15.93
C ILE A 102 1.72 7.31 -16.20
N GLU A 103 1.54 8.06 -17.28
CA GLU A 103 2.41 9.19 -17.61
C GLU A 103 2.37 10.26 -16.51
N LEU A 104 1.19 10.51 -15.96
CA LEU A 104 1.02 11.44 -14.83
C LEU A 104 1.76 10.95 -13.59
N ILE A 105 1.65 9.67 -13.24
CA ILE A 105 2.39 9.08 -12.12
C ILE A 105 3.89 9.24 -12.32
N HIS A 106 4.42 8.96 -13.52
CA HIS A 106 5.83 9.17 -13.80
C HIS A 106 6.28 10.62 -13.56
N ARG A 107 5.45 11.57 -13.98
CA ARG A 107 5.73 13.00 -13.75
C ARG A 107 5.72 13.36 -12.26
N LEU A 108 4.77 12.81 -11.50
CA LEU A 108 4.68 13.04 -10.05
C LEU A 108 5.87 12.43 -9.29
N LEU A 109 6.29 11.23 -9.66
CA LEU A 109 7.42 10.55 -9.04
C LEU A 109 8.77 11.21 -9.36
N ASP A 110 8.89 11.88 -10.48
CA ASP A 110 10.09 12.65 -10.84
C ASP A 110 10.33 13.86 -9.91
N PHE A 111 9.32 14.30 -9.17
CA PHE A 111 9.47 15.40 -8.24
C PHE A 111 10.25 15.05 -6.97
N ASP A 112 10.26 13.78 -6.56
CA ASP A 112 10.88 13.37 -5.30
C ASP A 112 11.31 11.90 -5.37
N GLU A 113 12.60 11.67 -5.15
CA GLU A 113 13.18 10.33 -5.23
C GLU A 113 12.66 9.41 -4.11
N ASN A 114 12.48 9.92 -2.90
CA ASN A 114 11.95 9.13 -1.79
C ASN A 114 10.52 8.69 -2.06
N LEU A 115 9.70 9.56 -2.64
CA LEU A 115 8.35 9.22 -3.06
C LEU A 115 8.36 8.14 -4.15
N ALA A 116 9.26 8.24 -5.13
CA ALA A 116 9.39 7.23 -6.18
C ALA A 116 9.75 5.86 -5.61
N HIS A 117 10.70 5.80 -4.69
CA HIS A 117 11.09 4.54 -4.01
C HIS A 117 9.93 3.96 -3.21
N ALA A 118 9.26 4.77 -2.39
CA ALA A 118 8.13 4.34 -1.58
C ALA A 118 6.95 3.85 -2.44
N TYR A 119 6.69 4.51 -3.55
CA TYR A 119 5.66 4.11 -4.50
C TYR A 119 5.93 2.70 -5.06
N ARG A 120 7.17 2.41 -5.47
CA ARG A 120 7.56 1.10 -5.99
C ARG A 120 7.40 0.00 -4.95
N TYR A 121 7.82 0.24 -3.71
CA TYR A 121 7.63 -0.69 -2.61
C TYR A 121 6.16 -0.97 -2.33
N TYR A 122 5.34 0.06 -2.31
CA TYR A 122 3.90 -0.06 -2.10
C TYR A 122 3.24 -0.92 -3.19
N GLN A 123 3.55 -0.67 -4.45
CA GLN A 123 3.02 -1.45 -5.57
C GLN A 123 3.49 -2.92 -5.52
N SER A 124 4.75 -3.16 -5.18
CA SER A 124 5.29 -4.51 -5.00
C SER A 124 4.59 -5.26 -3.87
N LEU A 125 4.30 -4.59 -2.76
CA LEU A 125 3.57 -5.17 -1.63
C LEU A 125 2.15 -5.57 -2.02
N ILE A 126 1.43 -4.70 -2.71
CA ILE A 126 0.06 -4.98 -3.19
C ILE A 126 0.05 -6.21 -4.11
N LEU A 127 1.00 -6.31 -5.03
CA LEU A 127 1.16 -7.46 -5.91
C LEU A 127 1.42 -8.76 -5.13
N ALA A 128 2.32 -8.73 -4.17
CA ALA A 128 2.67 -9.89 -3.34
C ALA A 128 1.47 -10.39 -2.52
N VAL A 129 0.72 -9.47 -1.92
CA VAL A 129 -0.50 -9.81 -1.16
C VAL A 129 -1.57 -10.38 -2.08
N GLY A 130 -1.78 -9.80 -3.26
CA GLY A 130 -2.74 -10.28 -4.25
C GLY A 130 -2.40 -11.68 -4.77
N GLN A 131 -1.14 -11.98 -5.03
CA GLN A 131 -0.68 -13.31 -5.47
C GLN A 131 -0.88 -14.38 -4.41
N ARG A 132 -0.58 -14.09 -3.14
CA ARG A 132 -0.82 -15.02 -2.03
C ARG A 132 -2.30 -15.34 -1.85
N SER A 133 -3.17 -14.36 -1.98
CA SER A 133 -4.62 -14.56 -1.90
C SER A 133 -5.13 -15.48 -3.02
N ARG A 134 -4.62 -15.30 -4.25
CA ARG A 134 -4.96 -16.17 -5.40
C ARG A 134 -4.46 -17.60 -5.21
N SER A 135 -3.24 -17.78 -4.74
CA SER A 135 -2.67 -19.11 -4.48
C SER A 135 -3.48 -19.89 -3.45
N ARG A 136 -4.00 -19.23 -2.42
CA ARG A 136 -4.88 -19.86 -1.43
C ARG A 136 -6.21 -20.29 -2.00
N LEU A 137 -6.81 -19.49 -2.88
CA LEU A 137 -8.07 -19.83 -3.56
C LEU A 137 -7.90 -21.05 -4.49
N LEU A 138 -6.73 -21.21 -5.10
CA LEU A 138 -6.44 -22.36 -5.98
C LEU A 138 -6.12 -23.65 -5.21
N LEU A 139 -5.70 -23.56 -3.95
CA LEU A 139 -5.39 -24.71 -3.08
C LEU A 139 -6.59 -25.15 -2.22
N SER A 140 -7.63 -24.36 -2.18
CA SER A 140 -8.89 -24.69 -1.51
C SER A 140 -9.86 -25.36 -2.48
#